data_a9d1bc9b0b21eb691a20f22af0086981
#
_entry.id   a9d1bc9b0b21eb691a20f22af0086981
#
_cell.length_a   1.000
_cell.length_b   1.000
_cell.length_c   1.000
_cell.angle_alpha   90.00
_cell.angle_beta   90.00
_cell.angle_gamma   90.00
#
_symmetry.space_group_name_H-M   'P 1'
#
loop_
_entity.id
_entity.type
_entity.pdbx_description
1 polymer ?
#
loop_
_entity_poly.entity_id
_entity_poly.type
_entity_poly.pdbx_seq_one_letter_code
_entity_poly.pdbx_strand_id
1 'polypeptide(L)' 'MQTFTYEEIREKALKQGVTDNRLRVGLWASSNGYIKSKRK' A
#
# COMPACT_ATOMS: atom_id res chain seq x y z
N MET A 1 7.08 10.14 -10.93
CA MET A 1 6.45 9.74 -9.71
C MET A 1 5.24 8.86 -9.97
N GLN A 2 5.12 7.80 -9.26
CA GLN A 2 4.02 6.86 -9.46
C GLN A 2 3.11 6.81 -8.26
N THR A 3 1.84 6.69 -8.53
CA THR A 3 0.89 6.52 -7.44
C THR A 3 0.16 5.21 -7.64
N PHE A 4 -0.34 4.68 -6.55
CA PHE A 4 -1.03 3.40 -6.57
C PHE A 4 -2.35 3.52 -5.84
N THR A 5 -3.31 2.74 -6.27
CA THR A 5 -4.56 2.68 -5.53
C THR A 5 -4.34 1.80 -4.32
N TYR A 6 -5.24 1.93 -3.35
CA TYR A 6 -5.10 1.12 -2.14
C TYR A 6 -5.13 -0.38 -2.48
N GLU A 7 -5.98 -0.74 -3.41
CA GLU A 7 -6.08 -2.15 -3.78
C GLU A 7 -4.78 -2.69 -4.34
N GLU A 8 -4.13 -1.90 -5.15
CA GLU A 8 -2.85 -2.31 -5.71
C GLU A 8 -1.80 -2.47 -4.62
N ILE A 9 -1.77 -1.52 -3.72
CA ILE A 9 -0.81 -1.56 -2.63
C ILE A 9 -1.10 -2.76 -1.73
N ARG A 10 -2.37 -3.00 -1.47
CA ARG A 10 -2.76 -4.12 -0.62
C ARG A 10 -2.31 -5.44 -1.23
N GLU A 11 -2.51 -5.60 -2.52
CA GLU A 11 -2.08 -6.82 -3.18
C GLU A 11 -0.58 -7.05 -3.05
N LYS A 12 0.16 -5.99 -3.28
CA LYS A 12 1.60 -6.10 -3.18
C LYS A 12 2.03 -6.43 -1.76
N ALA A 13 1.37 -5.81 -0.80
CA ALA A 13 1.69 -6.06 0.60
C ALA A 13 1.41 -7.50 0.98
N LEU A 14 0.28 -8.02 0.55
CA LEU A 14 -0.07 -9.39 0.87
C LEU A 14 0.93 -10.37 0.29
N LYS A 15 1.43 -10.07 -0.89
CA LYS A 15 2.43 -10.92 -1.51
C LYS A 15 3.73 -10.91 -0.72
N GLN A 16 3.98 -9.82 -0.01
CA GLN A 16 5.17 -9.69 0.80
C GLN A 16 4.99 -10.28 2.19
N GLY A 17 3.81 -10.82 2.46
CA GLY A 17 3.56 -11.40 3.77
C GLY A 17 3.01 -10.43 4.79
N VAL A 18 2.59 -9.28 4.34
CA VAL A 18 2.01 -8.29 5.23
C VAL A 18 0.59 -8.69 5.58
N THR A 19 0.22 -8.49 6.82
CA THR A 19 -1.12 -8.81 7.27
C THR A 19 -2.16 -7.99 6.51
N ASP A 20 -3.27 -8.62 6.20
CA ASP A 20 -4.36 -7.93 5.50
C ASP A 20 -5.06 -7.00 6.48
N ASN A 21 -4.39 -5.93 6.80
CA ASN A 21 -4.86 -4.95 7.75
C ASN A 21 -4.55 -3.58 7.19
N ARG A 22 -5.55 -2.72 7.16
CA ARG A 22 -5.39 -1.42 6.54
C ARG A 22 -4.21 -0.65 7.13
N LEU A 23 -4.08 -0.69 8.44
CA LEU A 23 -3.01 0.02 9.09
C LEU A 23 -1.65 -0.56 8.72
N ARG A 24 -1.56 -1.88 8.72
CA ARG A 24 -0.31 -2.54 8.37
C ARG A 24 0.06 -2.29 6.92
N VAL A 25 -0.92 -2.39 6.04
CA VAL A 25 -0.68 -2.15 4.62
C VAL A 25 -0.19 -0.72 4.43
N GLY A 26 -0.81 0.23 5.14
CA GLY A 26 -0.39 1.61 5.03
C GLY A 26 1.03 1.83 5.51
N LEU A 27 1.38 1.22 6.62
CA LEU A 27 2.73 1.35 7.15
C LEU A 27 3.75 0.73 6.20
N TRP A 28 3.41 -0.44 5.69
CA TRP A 28 4.30 -1.11 4.74
C TRP A 28 4.51 -0.25 3.49
N ALA A 29 3.43 0.31 2.98
CA ALA A 29 3.50 1.12 1.78
C ALA A 29 4.35 2.36 2.01
N SER A 30 4.15 3.00 3.14
CA SER A 30 4.91 4.18 3.48
C SER A 30 6.39 3.85 3.60
N SER A 31 6.68 2.72 4.20
CA SER A 31 8.06 2.29 4.40
C SER A 31 8.73 1.95 3.07
N ASN A 32 7.95 1.54 2.08
CA ASN A 32 8.50 1.16 0.79
C ASN A 32 8.38 2.25 -0.26
N GLY A 33 7.95 3.41 0.13
CA GLY A 33 7.91 4.52 -0.80
C GLY A 33 6.73 4.53 -1.75
N TYR A 34 5.73 3.71 -1.49
CA TYR A 34 4.53 3.75 -2.32
C TYR A 34 3.69 4.95 -1.95
N ILE A 35 3.22 5.65 -2.93
CA ILE A 35 2.40 6.82 -2.71
C ILE A 35 0.98 6.51 -3.12
N LYS A 36 0.07 6.60 -2.16
CA LYS A 36 -1.31 6.32 -2.44
C LYS A 36 -1.92 7.41 -3.30
N SER A 37 -2.70 6.99 -4.27
CA SER A 37 -3.37 7.93 -5.15
C SER A 37 -4.34 8.80 -4.35
N LYS A 38 -4.23 10.11 -4.56
CA LYS A 38 -5.10 11.01 -3.84
C LYS A 38 -6.35 11.21 -4.61
N ARG A 39 -7.50 11.10 -4.05
CA ARG A 39 -8.65 11.30 -4.82
C ARG A 39 -9.44 12.30 -4.16
N LYS A 40 -10.10 12.98 -4.76
CA LYS A 40 -10.77 14.02 -4.25
C LYS A 40 -12.00 13.93 -4.05
#